data_0f36f6dd75551a019b505c9b8904df44
#
_entry.id   0f36f6dd75551a019b505c9b8904df44
#
_cell.length_a   1.000
_cell.length_b   1.000
_cell.length_c   1.000
_cell.angle_alpha   90.00
_cell.angle_beta   90.00
_cell.angle_gamma   90.00
#
_symmetry.space_group_name_H-M   'P 1'
#
loop_
_entity.id
_entity.type
_entity.pdbx_description
1 polymer ?
#
loop_
_entity_poly.entity_id
_entity_poly.type
_entity_poly.pdbx_seq_one_letter_code
_entity_poly.pdbx_strand_id
1 'polypeptide(L)'
;MRFKHTYAIVLLVLFCMLVTSCKTNTSPPLHQQSMPLAPSHSLSSVKKPTILILIDSLMDKPLREAITQGRAPALAYLFAHGHYYPQVVSSFPTMSVTIDSTMLTGTYPNQHRIPGLSWYSTKEKRMIYYGMGPKEGLKIDQPQVLLDAVHHLNQTHLNRKTKTIHEEMAEMGKHSASINAIVWRGKTDHVLKIPRLISLSTPLPAELKVTGPALLSYATFAQLNPVQKEQRRIWRKYGMNDEFSAQEAAFLISTNKLPPLTITYFPENDMEVHKKGPATIEGIVKADQALQAVLNAFGSWEQAVNQARWVVMGDSGQSAVLPDRRTATIDLRSLLSPYRIAKIGQPIQRKDQLVVATNERMAYIYALDAHLSLTDMVKRLQKEERFDIIAVKEGQKTIVTAGKSNSTLSYRPGGAIKDDYDQTWTIYGDNKLLDLTIHNNHITYGKYPDALARLHGAMNSQEGRYAIVTVKPGYELVTESSPTHLGGSAHGSLHETDSLVPLLVVGTKTRPQTLRIVDLKDWLLRLANE
;
A
#
# COMPACT_ATOMS: atom_id res chain seq x y z
N MET A 1 -19.76 -32.76 -7.10
CA MET A 1 -20.53 -31.71 -6.39
C MET A 1 -20.22 -31.60 -4.87
N ARG A 2 -19.85 -32.68 -4.18
CA ARG A 2 -19.52 -32.65 -2.72
C ARG A 2 -18.19 -31.98 -2.34
N PHE A 3 -17.21 -31.94 -3.23
CA PHE A 3 -15.89 -31.32 -2.95
C PHE A 3 -15.91 -29.79 -2.80
N LYS A 4 -16.78 -29.07 -3.56
CA LYS A 4 -16.86 -27.59 -3.49
C LYS A 4 -17.40 -27.05 -2.16
N HIS A 5 -18.23 -27.80 -1.45
CA HIS A 5 -18.79 -27.35 -0.15
C HIS A 5 -17.80 -27.47 1.01
N THR A 6 -16.90 -28.44 0.96
CA THR A 6 -15.87 -28.63 2.01
C THR A 6 -14.81 -27.54 1.96
N TYR A 7 -14.41 -27.09 0.76
CA TYR A 7 -13.47 -25.97 0.57
C TYR A 7 -14.04 -24.64 1.04
N ALA A 8 -15.32 -24.38 0.78
CA ALA A 8 -15.99 -23.15 1.22
C ALA A 8 -16.06 -23.06 2.76
N ILE A 9 -16.23 -24.18 3.46
CA ILE A 9 -16.32 -24.22 4.92
C ILE A 9 -14.95 -24.01 5.56
N VAL A 10 -13.87 -24.61 5.04
CA VAL A 10 -12.51 -24.46 5.58
C VAL A 10 -11.98 -23.05 5.37
N LEU A 11 -12.28 -22.43 4.23
CA LEU A 11 -11.87 -21.05 3.93
C LEU A 11 -12.77 -20.01 4.59
N LEU A 12 -14.06 -20.30 4.82
CA LEU A 12 -14.95 -19.47 5.63
C LEU A 12 -14.50 -19.44 7.10
N VAL A 13 -14.01 -20.56 7.63
CA VAL A 13 -13.42 -20.65 8.97
C VAL A 13 -12.09 -19.87 9.04
N LEU A 14 -11.26 -19.92 8.01
CA LEU A 14 -10.03 -19.11 7.90
C LEU A 14 -10.34 -17.60 7.87
N PHE A 15 -11.47 -17.22 7.32
CA PHE A 15 -11.86 -15.83 7.13
C PHE A 15 -12.75 -15.28 8.27
N CYS A 16 -13.69 -16.07 8.81
CA CYS A 16 -14.53 -15.66 9.94
C CYS A 16 -13.74 -15.49 11.26
N MET A 17 -12.58 -16.16 11.41
CA MET A 17 -11.69 -15.95 12.55
C MET A 17 -10.91 -14.64 12.51
N LEU A 18 -10.93 -13.92 11.39
CA LEU A 18 -10.38 -12.57 11.27
C LEU A 18 -11.29 -11.49 11.93
N VAL A 19 -12.52 -11.83 12.30
CA VAL A 19 -13.53 -10.85 12.77
C VAL A 19 -13.88 -10.98 14.27
N THR A 20 -13.48 -12.06 14.96
CA THR A 20 -13.85 -12.25 16.36
C THR A 20 -12.70 -12.77 17.21
N SER A 21 -11.97 -11.90 17.87
CA SER A 21 -11.31 -12.22 19.13
C SER A 21 -10.93 -10.96 19.91
N CYS A 22 -11.81 -10.53 20.79
CA CYS A 22 -11.43 -9.78 22.00
C CYS A 22 -11.36 -10.77 23.14
N LYS A 23 -10.15 -11.12 23.61
CA LYS A 23 -9.91 -11.54 24.99
C LYS A 23 -8.48 -11.17 25.38
N THR A 24 -8.42 -10.31 26.39
CA THR A 24 -7.21 -9.94 27.12
C THR A 24 -6.65 -11.12 27.88
N ASN A 25 -5.37 -11.43 27.67
CA ASN A 25 -4.59 -12.25 28.60
C ASN A 25 -3.22 -11.63 28.80
N THR A 26 -2.97 -11.24 30.03
CA THR A 26 -1.68 -10.83 30.56
C THR A 26 -0.75 -12.04 30.65
N SER A 27 0.44 -11.93 30.08
CA SER A 27 1.49 -12.95 30.14
C SER A 27 2.55 -12.58 31.18
N PRO A 28 3.09 -13.56 31.95
CA PRO A 28 4.16 -13.33 32.92
C PRO A 28 5.55 -13.23 32.23
N PRO A 29 6.57 -12.69 32.92
CA PRO A 29 7.88 -12.41 32.34
C PRO A 29 8.72 -13.66 32.10
N LEU A 30 9.44 -13.68 30.96
CA LEU A 30 10.32 -14.77 30.53
C LEU A 30 11.70 -14.70 31.21
N HIS A 31 12.09 -15.79 31.85
CA HIS A 31 13.46 -16.04 32.30
C HIS A 31 14.35 -16.43 31.12
N GLN A 32 15.51 -15.78 31.04
CA GLN A 32 16.56 -16.07 30.06
C GLN A 32 17.34 -17.34 30.45
N GLN A 33 17.48 -18.25 29.50
CA GLN A 33 18.59 -19.23 29.49
C GLN A 33 19.40 -19.06 28.20
N SER A 34 20.68 -18.79 28.38
CA SER A 34 21.67 -18.58 27.32
C SER A 34 22.27 -19.90 26.84
N MET A 35 22.27 -20.12 25.52
CA MET A 35 23.09 -21.14 24.85
C MET A 35 24.18 -20.49 23.99
N PRO A 36 25.40 -21.05 23.90
CA PRO A 36 26.49 -20.45 23.14
C PRO A 36 26.37 -20.65 21.64
N LEU A 37 26.62 -19.61 20.89
CA LEU A 37 26.61 -19.56 19.41
C LEU A 37 28.04 -19.65 18.85
N ALA A 38 28.19 -20.40 17.76
CA ALA A 38 29.43 -20.53 17.00
C ALA A 38 29.87 -19.19 16.37
N PRO A 39 31.17 -18.96 16.11
CA PRO A 39 31.66 -17.66 15.65
C PRO A 39 31.21 -17.36 14.21
N SER A 40 30.48 -16.26 14.03
CA SER A 40 30.09 -15.72 12.74
C SER A 40 31.19 -14.81 12.17
N HIS A 41 31.43 -14.93 10.87
CA HIS A 41 32.24 -13.97 10.12
C HIS A 41 31.74 -12.54 10.38
N SER A 42 32.63 -11.66 10.84
CA SER A 42 32.35 -10.27 11.10
C SER A 42 31.95 -9.57 9.80
N LEU A 43 30.67 -9.15 9.71
CA LEU A 43 30.28 -8.10 8.78
C LEU A 43 31.06 -6.83 9.17
N SER A 44 31.79 -6.25 8.22
CA SER A 44 32.47 -4.96 8.38
C SER A 44 31.50 -3.97 9.02
N SER A 45 31.95 -3.20 10.02
CA SER A 45 31.16 -2.25 10.80
C SER A 45 30.31 -1.34 9.89
N VAL A 46 29.03 -1.65 9.75
CA VAL A 46 28.03 -0.74 9.17
C VAL A 46 27.99 0.48 10.08
N LYS A 47 28.41 1.63 9.61
CA LYS A 47 28.60 2.83 10.45
C LYS A 47 27.34 3.25 11.21
N LYS A 48 26.14 3.09 10.68
CA LYS A 48 24.86 3.35 11.35
C LYS A 48 23.73 2.86 10.45
N PRO A 49 23.12 1.70 10.70
CA PRO A 49 22.07 1.17 9.83
C PRO A 49 20.84 2.09 9.82
N THR A 50 20.09 2.08 8.73
CA THR A 50 18.82 2.77 8.59
C THR A 50 17.69 1.77 8.74
N ILE A 51 16.76 2.05 9.64
CA ILE A 51 15.54 1.27 9.88
C ILE A 51 14.35 2.11 9.45
N LEU A 52 13.67 1.68 8.39
CA LEU A 52 12.39 2.25 7.96
C LEU A 52 11.26 1.43 8.60
N ILE A 53 10.44 2.09 9.40
CA ILE A 53 9.18 1.55 9.92
C ILE A 53 8.04 2.19 9.13
N LEU A 54 7.35 1.38 8.34
CA LEU A 54 6.17 1.78 7.59
C LEU A 54 4.94 1.32 8.38
N ILE A 55 4.16 2.26 8.91
CA ILE A 55 2.91 1.99 9.63
C ILE A 55 1.75 2.27 8.69
N ASP A 56 1.03 1.22 8.32
CA ASP A 56 -0.08 1.30 7.36
C ASP A 56 -1.15 2.30 7.81
N SER A 57 -1.55 3.19 6.93
CA SER A 57 -2.53 4.25 7.19
C SER A 57 -2.21 5.15 8.39
N LEU A 58 -0.93 5.41 8.68
CA LEU A 58 -0.54 6.38 9.71
C LEU A 58 -0.85 7.80 9.22
N MET A 59 -1.61 8.56 10.01
CA MET A 59 -1.99 9.94 9.72
C MET A 59 -1.50 10.92 10.80
N ASP A 60 -1.24 12.18 10.41
CA ASP A 60 -0.68 13.22 11.30
C ASP A 60 -1.53 13.48 12.54
N LYS A 61 -2.83 13.76 12.37
CA LYS A 61 -3.71 14.14 13.49
C LYS A 61 -3.84 13.05 14.54
N PRO A 62 -4.21 11.79 14.21
CA PRO A 62 -4.30 10.72 15.21
C PRO A 62 -2.94 10.35 15.80
N LEU A 63 -1.81 10.49 15.07
CA LEU A 63 -0.48 10.31 15.63
C LEU A 63 -0.20 11.32 16.74
N ARG A 64 -0.41 12.60 16.49
CA ARG A 64 -0.23 13.66 17.50
C ARG A 64 -1.15 13.48 18.68
N GLU A 65 -2.39 13.05 18.45
CA GLU A 65 -3.35 12.76 19.51
C GLU A 65 -2.86 11.62 20.40
N ALA A 66 -2.39 10.51 19.81
CA ALA A 66 -1.83 9.39 20.56
C ALA A 66 -0.61 9.80 21.40
N ILE A 67 0.27 10.65 20.85
CA ILE A 67 1.43 11.21 21.57
C ILE A 67 0.95 12.12 22.72
N THR A 68 0.04 13.05 22.47
CA THR A 68 -0.48 14.00 23.46
C THR A 68 -1.17 13.30 24.63
N GLN A 69 -1.88 12.21 24.35
CA GLN A 69 -2.51 11.38 25.38
C GLN A 69 -1.52 10.46 26.13
N GLY A 70 -0.23 10.47 25.78
CA GLY A 70 0.80 9.61 26.38
C GLY A 70 0.63 8.13 26.03
N ARG A 71 -0.15 7.79 25.00
CA ARG A 71 -0.47 6.41 24.59
C ARG A 71 0.49 5.84 23.54
N ALA A 72 1.40 6.65 23.01
CA ALA A 72 2.41 6.27 22.03
C ALA A 72 3.81 6.73 22.47
N PRO A 73 4.36 6.18 23.57
CA PRO A 73 5.61 6.66 24.16
C PRO A 73 6.84 6.45 23.28
N ALA A 74 6.92 5.37 22.48
CA ALA A 74 8.03 5.13 21.57
C ALA A 74 8.03 6.15 20.41
N LEU A 75 6.88 6.40 19.81
CA LEU A 75 6.71 7.44 18.79
C LEU A 75 6.96 8.83 19.36
N ALA A 76 6.50 9.12 20.59
CA ALA A 76 6.79 10.37 21.30
C ALA A 76 8.29 10.57 21.53
N TYR A 77 8.99 9.50 21.94
CA TYR A 77 10.44 9.54 22.13
C TYR A 77 11.17 9.86 20.83
N LEU A 78 10.85 9.14 19.74
CA LEU A 78 11.43 9.41 18.43
C LEU A 78 11.08 10.81 17.92
N PHE A 79 9.85 11.29 18.15
CA PHE A 79 9.40 12.63 17.79
C PHE A 79 10.24 13.71 18.49
N ALA A 80 10.55 13.52 19.77
CA ALA A 80 11.37 14.45 20.54
C ALA A 80 12.86 14.48 20.11
N HIS A 81 13.35 13.42 19.45
CA HIS A 81 14.77 13.28 19.05
C HIS A 81 14.99 13.42 17.54
N GLY A 82 13.96 13.79 16.78
CA GLY A 82 14.01 13.79 15.32
C GLY A 82 13.44 15.03 14.66
N HIS A 83 13.28 14.91 13.35
CA HIS A 83 12.62 15.90 12.50
C HIS A 83 11.32 15.31 11.99
N TYR A 84 10.25 16.07 12.14
CA TYR A 84 8.91 15.67 11.78
C TYR A 84 8.39 16.47 10.57
N TYR A 85 7.86 15.76 9.60
CA TYR A 85 7.19 16.30 8.43
C TYR A 85 5.74 15.80 8.44
N PRO A 86 4.75 16.68 8.64
CA PRO A 86 3.35 16.25 8.78
C PRO A 86 2.70 15.82 7.47
N GLN A 87 3.27 16.20 6.32
CA GLN A 87 2.64 16.11 5.02
C GLN A 87 3.64 15.68 3.95
N VAL A 88 3.78 14.37 3.77
CA VAL A 88 4.45 13.74 2.62
C VAL A 88 3.38 13.28 1.66
N VAL A 89 3.53 13.58 0.38
CA VAL A 89 2.56 13.22 -0.66
C VAL A 89 2.72 11.76 -1.05
N SER A 90 1.66 10.98 -0.85
CA SER A 90 1.59 9.57 -1.23
C SER A 90 1.40 9.38 -2.75
N SER A 91 1.42 8.12 -3.21
CA SER A 91 1.15 7.74 -4.60
C SER A 91 -0.35 7.82 -4.94
N PHE A 92 -0.71 7.53 -6.18
CA PHE A 92 -2.10 7.36 -6.62
C PHE A 92 -2.21 6.17 -7.59
N PRO A 93 -3.22 5.29 -7.38
CA PRO A 93 -4.17 5.26 -6.25
C PRO A 93 -3.46 5.10 -4.91
N THR A 94 -4.09 5.62 -3.84
CA THR A 94 -3.59 5.49 -2.47
C THR A 94 -3.91 4.09 -1.93
N MET A 95 -3.45 3.05 -2.64
CA MET A 95 -3.52 1.63 -2.28
C MET A 95 -2.12 1.15 -1.90
N SER A 96 -1.94 0.50 -0.77
CA SER A 96 -0.62 0.14 -0.20
C SER A 96 0.28 -0.59 -1.21
N VAL A 97 -0.26 -1.50 -2.04
CA VAL A 97 0.51 -2.17 -3.10
C VAL A 97 1.10 -1.20 -4.14
N THR A 98 0.37 -0.13 -4.48
CA THR A 98 0.82 0.92 -5.42
C THR A 98 1.80 1.87 -4.75
N ILE A 99 1.55 2.21 -3.49
CA ILE A 99 2.37 3.13 -2.71
C ILE A 99 3.74 2.52 -2.43
N ASP A 100 3.78 1.27 -1.94
CA ASP A 100 5.03 0.54 -1.69
C ASP A 100 5.82 0.34 -3.00
N SER A 101 5.12 0.02 -4.10
CA SER A 101 5.76 -0.06 -5.42
C SER A 101 6.38 1.29 -5.81
N THR A 102 5.68 2.41 -5.56
CA THR A 102 6.17 3.76 -5.86
C THR A 102 7.38 4.09 -4.97
N MET A 103 7.28 3.88 -3.66
CA MET A 103 8.35 4.18 -2.70
C MET A 103 9.62 3.38 -2.99
N LEU A 104 9.47 2.07 -3.22
CA LEU A 104 10.63 1.17 -3.38
C LEU A 104 11.25 1.20 -4.78
N THR A 105 10.53 1.70 -5.79
CA THR A 105 11.07 1.86 -7.16
C THR A 105 11.45 3.30 -7.50
N GLY A 106 10.97 4.30 -6.75
CA GLY A 106 11.13 5.72 -7.06
C GLY A 106 10.41 6.13 -8.35
N THR A 107 9.30 5.45 -8.70
CA THR A 107 8.56 5.70 -9.94
C THR A 107 7.06 5.60 -9.71
N TYR A 108 6.26 6.27 -10.55
CA TYR A 108 4.81 6.16 -10.53
C TYR A 108 4.30 4.93 -11.32
N PRO A 109 3.00 4.57 -11.21
CA PRO A 109 2.41 3.38 -11.85
C PRO A 109 2.64 3.26 -13.37
N ASN A 110 2.81 4.35 -14.10
CA ASN A 110 3.16 4.31 -15.52
C ASN A 110 4.49 3.60 -15.80
N GLN A 111 5.38 3.53 -14.82
CA GLN A 111 6.68 2.85 -14.92
C GLN A 111 6.69 1.52 -14.18
N HIS A 112 6.33 1.48 -12.88
CA HIS A 112 6.37 0.24 -12.10
C HIS A 112 5.22 -0.74 -12.38
N ARG A 113 4.12 -0.32 -13.03
CA ARG A 113 3.01 -1.15 -13.55
C ARG A 113 2.09 -1.79 -12.50
N ILE A 114 2.10 -1.34 -11.27
CA ILE A 114 1.16 -1.77 -10.22
C ILE A 114 0.12 -0.68 -10.02
N PRO A 115 -1.08 -0.79 -10.65
CA PRO A 115 -2.04 0.30 -10.69
C PRO A 115 -2.99 0.34 -9.50
N GLY A 116 -3.06 -0.69 -8.67
CA GLY A 116 -4.00 -0.77 -7.54
C GLY A 116 -4.06 -2.16 -6.93
N LEU A 117 -4.94 -2.31 -5.94
CA LEU A 117 -5.25 -3.59 -5.28
C LEU A 117 -5.98 -4.54 -6.24
N SER A 118 -6.84 -3.99 -7.09
CA SER A 118 -7.52 -4.72 -8.15
C SER A 118 -7.43 -3.98 -9.49
N TRP A 119 -7.18 -4.71 -10.57
CA TRP A 119 -7.04 -4.17 -11.92
C TRP A 119 -7.21 -5.25 -13.00
N TYR A 120 -7.46 -4.84 -14.24
CA TYR A 120 -7.59 -5.75 -15.37
C TYR A 120 -6.28 -5.82 -16.17
N SER A 121 -5.74 -7.02 -16.30
CA SER A 121 -4.58 -7.30 -17.16
C SER A 121 -5.04 -7.65 -18.57
N THR A 122 -4.76 -6.78 -19.54
CA THR A 122 -5.01 -7.06 -20.97
C THR A 122 -4.14 -8.21 -21.49
N LYS A 123 -2.94 -8.37 -20.91
CA LYS A 123 -2.00 -9.45 -21.26
C LYS A 123 -2.50 -10.81 -20.76
N GLU A 124 -2.95 -10.88 -19.50
CA GLU A 124 -3.44 -12.13 -18.89
C GLU A 124 -4.94 -12.35 -19.15
N LYS A 125 -5.63 -11.33 -19.68
CA LYS A 125 -7.08 -11.33 -19.98
C LYS A 125 -7.94 -11.70 -18.77
N ARG A 126 -7.53 -11.26 -17.57
CA ARG A 126 -8.21 -11.51 -16.30
C ARG A 126 -8.10 -10.31 -15.35
N MET A 127 -8.94 -10.30 -14.35
CA MET A 127 -8.77 -9.45 -13.19
C MET A 127 -7.62 -9.96 -12.33
N ILE A 128 -6.78 -9.03 -11.88
CA ILE A 128 -5.73 -9.25 -10.89
C ILE A 128 -6.23 -8.71 -9.56
N TYR A 129 -5.98 -9.46 -8.49
CA TYR A 129 -6.31 -9.06 -7.13
C TYR A 129 -5.12 -9.38 -6.21
N TYR A 130 -4.70 -8.41 -5.39
CA TYR A 130 -3.69 -8.62 -4.35
C TYR A 130 -4.30 -8.70 -2.94
N GLY A 131 -5.60 -8.55 -2.83
CA GLY A 131 -6.42 -8.69 -1.65
C GLY A 131 -7.89 -8.71 -2.03
N MET A 132 -8.77 -9.11 -1.13
CA MET A 132 -10.20 -9.18 -1.39
C MET A 132 -11.01 -9.03 -0.09
N GLY A 133 -12.22 -8.49 -0.22
CA GLY A 133 -13.20 -8.51 0.86
C GLY A 133 -13.84 -9.91 1.06
N PRO A 134 -14.51 -10.15 2.20
CA PRO A 134 -15.12 -11.45 2.52
C PRO A 134 -16.13 -11.94 1.48
N LYS A 135 -16.97 -11.02 1.01
CA LYS A 135 -18.01 -11.36 0.02
C LYS A 135 -17.45 -11.57 -1.38
N GLU A 136 -16.38 -10.87 -1.74
CA GLU A 136 -15.64 -11.08 -2.99
C GLU A 136 -14.96 -12.43 -2.98
N GLY A 137 -14.35 -12.82 -1.85
CA GLY A 137 -13.69 -14.10 -1.67
C GLY A 137 -14.57 -15.32 -1.87
N LEU A 138 -15.90 -15.19 -1.80
CA LEU A 138 -16.83 -16.26 -2.16
C LEU A 138 -16.99 -16.44 -3.68
N LYS A 139 -16.64 -15.44 -4.49
CA LYS A 139 -16.83 -15.41 -5.93
C LYS A 139 -15.54 -15.47 -6.73
N ILE A 140 -14.43 -15.00 -6.14
CA ILE A 140 -13.11 -14.95 -6.78
C ILE A 140 -12.34 -16.25 -6.49
N ASP A 141 -11.47 -16.63 -7.41
CA ASP A 141 -10.52 -17.74 -7.19
C ASP A 141 -9.49 -17.33 -6.12
N GLN A 142 -9.76 -17.71 -4.87
CA GLN A 142 -8.95 -17.35 -3.71
C GLN A 142 -7.49 -17.83 -3.81
N PRO A 143 -7.20 -19.07 -4.29
CA PRO A 143 -5.83 -19.49 -4.55
C PRO A 143 -5.08 -18.58 -5.51
N GLN A 144 -5.75 -18.09 -6.56
CA GLN A 144 -5.15 -17.17 -7.53
C GLN A 144 -4.84 -15.81 -6.91
N VAL A 145 -5.74 -15.28 -6.06
CA VAL A 145 -5.49 -14.02 -5.33
C VAL A 145 -4.28 -14.15 -4.40
N LEU A 146 -4.18 -15.26 -3.68
CA LEU A 146 -3.03 -15.52 -2.82
C LEU A 146 -1.72 -15.63 -3.63
N LEU A 147 -1.76 -16.31 -4.78
CA LEU A 147 -0.62 -16.42 -5.69
C LEU A 147 -0.25 -15.05 -6.30
N ASP A 148 -1.22 -14.24 -6.68
CA ASP A 148 -1.00 -12.89 -7.18
C ASP A 148 -0.33 -12.00 -6.11
N ALA A 149 -0.80 -12.04 -4.86
CA ALA A 149 -0.25 -11.24 -3.76
C ALA A 149 1.14 -11.72 -3.31
N VAL A 150 1.31 -13.02 -3.06
CA VAL A 150 2.53 -13.58 -2.47
C VAL A 150 3.66 -13.70 -3.50
N HIS A 151 3.33 -13.97 -4.76
CA HIS A 151 4.33 -14.26 -5.80
C HIS A 151 4.30 -13.26 -6.95
N HIS A 152 3.15 -13.15 -7.66
CA HIS A 152 3.12 -12.43 -8.92
C HIS A 152 3.36 -10.94 -8.76
N LEU A 153 2.89 -10.30 -7.69
CA LEU A 153 3.17 -8.90 -7.41
C LEU A 153 4.66 -8.59 -7.54
N ASN A 154 5.49 -9.32 -6.81
CA ASN A 154 6.93 -9.09 -6.75
C ASN A 154 7.70 -9.72 -7.92
N GLN A 155 7.28 -10.89 -8.41
CA GLN A 155 8.07 -11.65 -9.37
C GLN A 155 7.65 -11.44 -10.83
N THR A 156 6.41 -11.01 -11.10
CA THR A 156 5.84 -10.94 -12.45
C THR A 156 5.24 -9.59 -12.81
N HIS A 157 4.39 -9.02 -11.95
CA HIS A 157 3.62 -7.82 -12.26
C HIS A 157 4.42 -6.54 -12.11
N LEU A 158 5.23 -6.43 -11.04
CA LEU A 158 6.14 -5.30 -10.86
C LEU A 158 7.16 -5.27 -12.02
N ASN A 159 7.15 -4.19 -12.79
CA ASN A 159 7.94 -4.05 -14.01
C ASN A 159 9.44 -4.35 -13.79
N ARG A 160 9.97 -5.32 -14.51
CA ARG A 160 11.38 -5.74 -14.41
C ARG A 160 12.38 -4.65 -14.86
N LYS A 161 11.94 -3.69 -15.67
CA LYS A 161 12.78 -2.56 -16.11
C LYS A 161 12.94 -1.48 -15.02
N THR A 162 12.13 -1.54 -13.97
CA THR A 162 12.14 -0.61 -12.85
C THR A 162 12.78 -1.30 -11.65
N LYS A 163 13.96 -0.84 -11.22
CA LYS A 163 14.67 -1.43 -10.09
C LYS A 163 14.06 -1.03 -8.76
N THR A 164 13.97 -1.98 -7.85
CA THR A 164 13.64 -1.71 -6.44
C THR A 164 14.88 -1.24 -5.69
N ILE A 165 14.66 -0.62 -4.53
CA ILE A 165 15.75 -0.24 -3.62
C ILE A 165 16.62 -1.45 -3.23
N HIS A 166 16.02 -2.63 -3.05
CA HIS A 166 16.74 -3.87 -2.72
C HIS A 166 17.64 -4.35 -3.87
N GLU A 167 17.16 -4.22 -5.11
CA GLU A 167 17.95 -4.55 -6.30
C GLU A 167 19.13 -3.60 -6.46
N GLU A 168 18.94 -2.29 -6.21
CA GLU A 168 20.04 -1.30 -6.28
C GLU A 168 21.05 -1.48 -5.14
N MET A 169 20.58 -1.77 -3.90
CA MET A 169 21.48 -2.10 -2.80
C MET A 169 22.37 -3.30 -3.13
N ALA A 170 21.79 -4.36 -3.71
CA ALA A 170 22.54 -5.55 -4.13
C ALA A 170 23.55 -5.23 -5.23
N GLU A 171 23.22 -4.35 -6.19
CA GLU A 171 24.17 -3.88 -7.24
C GLU A 171 25.34 -3.08 -6.66
N MET A 172 25.12 -2.38 -5.56
CA MET A 172 26.18 -1.68 -4.81
C MET A 172 26.99 -2.62 -3.91
N GLY A 173 26.74 -3.94 -3.93
CA GLY A 173 27.37 -4.91 -3.05
C GLY A 173 26.91 -4.79 -1.58
N LYS A 174 25.78 -4.15 -1.32
CA LYS A 174 25.22 -3.94 0.02
C LYS A 174 24.02 -4.82 0.28
N HIS A 175 23.90 -5.27 1.50
CA HIS A 175 22.75 -6.03 1.96
C HIS A 175 21.61 -5.10 2.39
N SER A 176 20.39 -5.59 2.24
CA SER A 176 19.17 -5.00 2.79
C SER A 176 18.27 -6.08 3.37
N ALA A 177 17.37 -5.68 4.25
CA ALA A 177 16.33 -6.54 4.81
C ALA A 177 14.94 -6.01 4.47
N SER A 178 14.00 -6.93 4.26
CA SER A 178 12.57 -6.65 4.19
C SER A 178 11.84 -7.54 5.18
N ILE A 179 11.02 -6.92 6.03
CA ILE A 179 10.22 -7.59 7.05
C ILE A 179 8.76 -7.21 6.84
N ASN A 180 7.96 -8.16 6.38
CA ASN A 180 6.53 -8.01 6.05
C ASN A 180 6.19 -6.90 5.03
N ALA A 181 7.15 -6.23 4.39
CA ALA A 181 6.82 -5.26 3.34
C ALA A 181 6.04 -5.95 2.21
N ILE A 182 5.09 -5.25 1.62
CA ILE A 182 4.24 -5.79 0.54
C ILE A 182 5.08 -5.98 -0.73
N VAL A 183 5.97 -5.03 -1.02
CA VAL A 183 6.93 -5.08 -2.12
C VAL A 183 8.32 -5.35 -1.56
N TRP A 184 8.95 -6.41 -2.03
CA TRP A 184 10.25 -6.89 -1.51
C TRP A 184 11.14 -7.51 -2.58
N ARG A 185 10.86 -7.34 -3.87
CA ARG A 185 11.70 -7.90 -4.94
C ARG A 185 13.15 -7.44 -4.81
N GLY A 186 14.08 -8.38 -4.92
CA GLY A 186 15.51 -8.19 -4.83
C GLY A 186 16.27 -9.15 -5.74
N LYS A 187 17.56 -9.41 -5.47
CA LYS A 187 18.44 -10.26 -6.29
C LYS A 187 18.88 -11.56 -5.61
N THR A 188 18.52 -11.79 -4.36
CA THR A 188 18.88 -12.99 -3.60
C THR A 188 17.78 -14.04 -3.71
N ASP A 189 18.12 -15.27 -4.01
CA ASP A 189 17.18 -16.39 -4.09
C ASP A 189 16.67 -16.79 -2.71
N HIS A 190 15.35 -16.95 -2.62
CA HIS A 190 14.65 -17.44 -1.42
C HIS A 190 13.62 -18.50 -1.78
N VAL A 191 13.23 -19.28 -0.79
CA VAL A 191 12.12 -20.23 -0.88
C VAL A 191 11.10 -19.87 0.18
N LEU A 192 9.91 -19.44 -0.26
CA LEU A 192 8.76 -19.24 0.63
C LEU A 192 8.13 -20.59 0.93
N LYS A 193 8.01 -20.92 2.22
CA LYS A 193 7.38 -22.17 2.69
C LYS A 193 5.91 -21.92 2.98
N ILE A 194 5.06 -22.44 2.10
CA ILE A 194 3.60 -22.28 2.24
C ILE A 194 3.10 -23.21 3.36
N PRO A 195 2.36 -22.70 4.35
CA PRO A 195 1.81 -23.51 5.43
C PRO A 195 1.03 -24.72 4.90
N ARG A 196 1.26 -25.89 5.50
CA ARG A 196 0.69 -27.15 5.03
C ARG A 196 -0.84 -27.11 4.88
N LEU A 197 -1.53 -26.39 5.75
CA LEU A 197 -2.98 -26.21 5.65
C LEU A 197 -3.38 -25.50 4.35
N ILE A 198 -2.62 -24.48 3.96
CA ILE A 198 -2.87 -23.73 2.70
C ILE A 198 -2.51 -24.61 1.50
N SER A 199 -1.33 -25.23 1.47
CA SER A 199 -0.88 -26.04 0.33
C SER A 199 -1.73 -27.30 0.10
N LEU A 200 -2.34 -27.86 1.13
CA LEU A 200 -3.26 -29.00 1.01
C LEU A 200 -4.68 -28.60 0.58
N SER A 201 -5.09 -27.36 0.90
CA SER A 201 -6.44 -26.87 0.60
C SER A 201 -6.52 -26.01 -0.67
N THR A 202 -5.39 -25.73 -1.32
CA THR A 202 -5.30 -24.89 -2.52
C THR A 202 -4.32 -25.52 -3.52
N PRO A 203 -4.34 -25.11 -4.81
CA PRO A 203 -3.35 -25.53 -5.81
C PRO A 203 -1.95 -24.92 -5.61
N LEU A 204 -1.71 -24.16 -4.53
CA LEU A 204 -0.41 -23.56 -4.27
C LEU A 204 0.61 -24.65 -3.90
N PRO A 205 1.84 -24.60 -4.47
CA PRO A 205 2.90 -25.52 -4.10
C PRO A 205 3.34 -25.29 -2.65
N ALA A 206 3.87 -26.32 -2.01
CA ALA A 206 4.40 -26.22 -0.64
C ALA A 206 5.58 -25.24 -0.54
N GLU A 207 6.29 -25.01 -1.65
CA GLU A 207 7.43 -24.09 -1.76
C GLU A 207 7.33 -23.25 -3.01
N LEU A 208 7.58 -21.93 -2.86
CA LEU A 208 7.65 -20.96 -3.95
C LEU A 208 9.06 -20.37 -4.00
N LYS A 209 9.73 -20.51 -5.13
CA LYS A 209 11.02 -19.86 -5.39
C LYS A 209 10.79 -18.41 -5.77
N VAL A 210 11.51 -17.50 -5.12
CA VAL A 210 11.39 -16.05 -5.32
C VAL A 210 12.76 -15.38 -5.22
N THR A 211 12.87 -14.15 -5.76
CA THR A 211 14.04 -13.30 -5.55
C THR A 211 13.66 -12.13 -4.64
N GLY A 212 14.42 -11.91 -3.59
CA GLY A 212 14.19 -10.90 -2.57
C GLY A 212 15.47 -10.17 -2.15
N PRO A 213 15.43 -9.35 -1.08
CA PRO A 213 16.61 -8.76 -0.47
C PRO A 213 17.51 -9.83 0.15
N ALA A 214 18.71 -9.45 0.62
CA ALA A 214 19.62 -10.38 1.27
C ALA A 214 18.99 -11.09 2.49
N LEU A 215 18.16 -10.37 3.23
CA LEU A 215 17.40 -10.87 4.38
C LEU A 215 15.90 -10.65 4.13
N LEU A 216 15.14 -11.71 3.97
CA LEU A 216 13.70 -11.67 3.73
C LEU A 216 12.95 -12.34 4.88
N SER A 217 12.04 -11.59 5.50
CA SER A 217 10.99 -12.10 6.37
C SER A 217 9.63 -11.69 5.80
N TYR A 218 8.80 -12.66 5.48
CA TYR A 218 7.49 -12.43 4.89
C TYR A 218 6.48 -13.37 5.51
N ALA A 219 5.72 -12.87 6.46
CA ALA A 219 4.86 -13.68 7.29
C ALA A 219 5.63 -14.93 7.81
N THR A 220 4.96 -16.04 8.04
CA THR A 220 5.61 -17.31 8.39
C THR A 220 6.11 -18.09 7.17
N PHE A 221 6.02 -17.51 5.98
CA PHE A 221 6.49 -18.13 4.72
C PHE A 221 8.01 -18.03 4.57
N ALA A 222 8.60 -16.97 5.11
CA ALA A 222 10.05 -16.78 5.25
C ALA A 222 10.30 -16.07 6.58
N GLN A 223 11.05 -16.71 7.50
CA GLN A 223 11.34 -16.19 8.83
C GLN A 223 12.84 -16.10 9.06
N LEU A 224 13.30 -15.01 9.64
CA LEU A 224 14.69 -14.82 10.09
C LEU A 224 14.89 -15.37 11.51
N ASN A 225 13.90 -15.21 12.37
CA ASN A 225 13.91 -15.73 13.73
C ASN A 225 13.35 -17.17 13.80
N PRO A 226 14.17 -18.20 14.05
CA PRO A 226 13.72 -19.60 14.03
C PRO A 226 12.81 -19.96 15.21
N VAL A 227 12.74 -19.13 16.25
CA VAL A 227 12.05 -19.46 17.52
C VAL A 227 10.56 -19.13 17.49
N GLN A 228 10.10 -18.32 16.54
CA GLN A 228 8.72 -17.83 16.47
C GLN A 228 7.70 -18.86 15.95
N LYS A 229 7.46 -19.93 16.70
CA LYS A 229 6.50 -20.98 16.32
C LYS A 229 5.03 -20.57 16.49
N GLU A 230 4.73 -19.68 17.44
CA GLU A 230 3.36 -19.27 17.76
C GLU A 230 2.69 -18.44 16.66
N GLN A 231 3.46 -17.69 15.90
CA GLN A 231 2.98 -16.85 14.80
C GLN A 231 2.48 -17.68 13.59
N ARG A 232 2.76 -18.98 13.54
CA ARG A 232 2.28 -19.89 12.48
C ARG A 232 0.79 -20.24 12.58
N ARG A 233 0.08 -19.70 13.55
CA ARG A 233 -1.34 -19.95 13.78
C ARG A 233 -2.21 -19.02 12.92
N ILE A 234 -3.38 -19.53 12.45
CA ILE A 234 -4.33 -18.80 11.61
C ILE A 234 -4.78 -17.50 12.27
N TRP A 235 -5.10 -17.54 13.57
CA TRP A 235 -5.55 -16.34 14.31
C TRP A 235 -4.46 -15.29 14.54
N ARG A 236 -3.20 -15.61 14.25
CA ARG A 236 -2.06 -14.68 14.17
C ARG A 236 -1.78 -14.24 12.73
N LYS A 237 -2.72 -14.44 11.80
CA LYS A 237 -2.61 -14.12 10.37
C LYS A 237 -1.32 -14.65 9.73
N TYR A 238 -0.85 -15.80 10.21
CA TYR A 238 0.43 -16.41 9.82
C TYR A 238 1.63 -15.45 9.91
N GLY A 239 1.62 -14.51 10.87
CA GLY A 239 2.70 -13.53 11.05
C GLY A 239 2.56 -12.24 10.26
N MET A 240 1.46 -12.02 9.54
CA MET A 240 1.17 -10.72 8.93
C MET A 240 0.53 -9.79 10.00
N ASN A 241 1.36 -9.35 10.95
CA ASN A 241 0.98 -8.50 12.06
C ASN A 241 2.18 -7.72 12.61
N ASP A 242 1.93 -6.65 13.38
CA ASP A 242 2.94 -5.74 13.91
C ASP A 242 3.90 -6.46 14.89
N GLU A 243 3.37 -7.35 15.73
CA GLU A 243 4.16 -8.10 16.71
C GLU A 243 5.23 -8.98 16.02
N PHE A 244 4.85 -9.72 14.98
CA PHE A 244 5.80 -10.53 14.21
C PHE A 244 6.87 -9.65 13.57
N SER A 245 6.48 -8.55 12.92
CA SER A 245 7.40 -7.64 12.26
C SER A 245 8.42 -7.06 13.26
N ALA A 246 7.95 -6.67 14.44
CA ALA A 246 8.81 -6.17 15.51
C ALA A 246 9.78 -7.24 16.05
N GLN A 247 9.31 -8.48 16.23
CA GLN A 247 10.14 -9.60 16.73
C GLN A 247 11.23 -10.00 15.71
N GLU A 248 10.94 -9.96 14.40
CA GLU A 248 11.93 -10.20 13.34
C GLU A 248 12.99 -9.08 13.30
N ALA A 249 12.58 -7.81 13.42
CA ALA A 249 13.50 -6.68 13.52
C ALA A 249 14.36 -6.77 14.79
N ALA A 250 13.76 -7.04 15.95
CA ALA A 250 14.46 -7.21 17.22
C ALA A 250 15.47 -8.37 17.18
N PHE A 251 15.15 -9.45 16.46
CA PHE A 251 16.10 -10.55 16.24
C PHE A 251 17.33 -10.11 15.46
N LEU A 252 17.18 -9.32 14.39
CA LEU A 252 18.32 -8.78 13.64
C LEU A 252 19.17 -7.85 14.50
N ILE A 253 18.55 -7.05 15.36
CA ILE A 253 19.25 -6.13 16.29
C ILE A 253 20.04 -6.95 17.32
N SER A 254 19.38 -7.83 18.06
CA SER A 254 19.97 -8.58 19.18
C SER A 254 21.07 -9.57 18.73
N THR A 255 21.01 -10.02 17.47
CA THR A 255 22.04 -10.90 16.88
C THR A 255 23.12 -10.13 16.10
N ASN A 256 23.09 -8.79 16.14
CA ASN A 256 24.03 -7.90 15.42
C ASN A 256 24.08 -8.20 13.89
N LYS A 257 22.91 -8.43 13.29
CA LYS A 257 22.75 -8.78 11.86
C LYS A 257 21.99 -7.70 11.07
N LEU A 258 21.80 -6.50 11.63
CA LEU A 258 21.17 -5.41 10.90
C LEU A 258 21.99 -5.05 9.65
N PRO A 259 21.39 -5.10 8.44
CA PRO A 259 22.05 -4.61 7.24
C PRO A 259 21.98 -3.06 7.18
N PRO A 260 22.69 -2.41 6.24
CA PRO A 260 22.63 -0.96 6.05
C PRO A 260 21.22 -0.38 5.90
N LEU A 261 20.27 -1.15 5.36
CA LEU A 261 18.86 -0.78 5.24
C LEU A 261 17.96 -1.95 5.65
N THR A 262 17.06 -1.70 6.59
CA THR A 262 15.97 -2.61 6.99
C THR A 262 14.64 -1.91 6.79
N ILE A 263 13.74 -2.52 6.04
CA ILE A 263 12.36 -2.04 5.84
C ILE A 263 11.43 -2.97 6.60
N THR A 264 10.68 -2.41 7.53
CA THR A 264 9.74 -3.15 8.40
C THR A 264 8.34 -2.56 8.26
N TYR A 265 7.36 -3.39 7.95
CA TYR A 265 5.98 -3.00 7.76
C TYR A 265 5.10 -3.43 8.93
N PHE A 266 4.30 -2.50 9.43
CA PHE A 266 3.31 -2.68 10.50
C PHE A 266 1.90 -2.53 9.91
N PRO A 267 1.19 -3.64 9.60
CA PRO A 267 -0.07 -3.63 8.84
C PRO A 267 -1.33 -3.35 9.65
N GLU A 268 -1.30 -3.35 11.00
CA GLU A 268 -2.54 -3.49 11.76
C GLU A 268 -3.31 -2.19 11.98
N ASN A 269 -2.64 -1.02 11.87
CA ASN A 269 -3.31 0.26 12.05
C ASN A 269 -4.36 0.52 10.95
N ASP A 270 -4.10 0.16 9.71
CA ASP A 270 -5.05 0.29 8.60
C ASP A 270 -6.42 -0.33 8.91
N MET A 271 -6.43 -1.56 9.42
CA MET A 271 -7.67 -2.26 9.75
C MET A 271 -8.47 -1.57 10.87
N GLU A 272 -7.79 -0.98 11.85
CA GLU A 272 -8.46 -0.22 12.92
C GLU A 272 -9.06 1.07 12.37
N VAL A 273 -8.35 1.75 11.46
CA VAL A 273 -8.82 2.97 10.80
C VAL A 273 -10.01 2.68 9.89
N HIS A 274 -9.96 1.66 9.05
CA HIS A 274 -11.09 1.21 8.25
C HIS A 274 -12.34 0.93 9.07
N LYS A 275 -12.19 0.35 10.25
CA LYS A 275 -13.31 -0.05 11.11
C LYS A 275 -13.87 1.09 11.94
N LYS A 276 -13.02 1.98 12.47
CA LYS A 276 -13.39 2.97 13.49
C LYS A 276 -13.35 4.42 13.00
N GLY A 277 -12.87 4.63 11.78
CA GLY A 277 -12.74 5.95 11.18
C GLY A 277 -11.38 6.61 11.42
N PRO A 278 -11.10 7.73 10.71
CA PRO A 278 -9.78 8.32 10.59
C PRO A 278 -9.26 9.02 11.85
N ALA A 279 -10.08 9.16 12.88
CA ALA A 279 -9.69 9.75 14.17
C ALA A 279 -9.21 8.71 15.19
N THR A 280 -9.30 7.41 14.87
CA THR A 280 -8.92 6.35 15.81
C THR A 280 -7.42 6.33 16.07
N ILE A 281 -7.02 6.11 17.34
CA ILE A 281 -5.62 5.99 17.75
C ILE A 281 -5.23 4.56 18.16
N GLU A 282 -6.19 3.64 18.23
CA GLU A 282 -5.96 2.28 18.76
C GLU A 282 -4.95 1.49 17.95
N GLY A 283 -4.97 1.64 16.62
CA GLY A 283 -3.98 1.00 15.75
C GLY A 283 -2.57 1.58 15.96
N ILE A 284 -2.48 2.90 16.13
CA ILE A 284 -1.21 3.59 16.43
C ILE A 284 -0.64 3.12 17.77
N VAL A 285 -1.50 2.94 18.79
CA VAL A 285 -1.07 2.42 20.10
C VAL A 285 -0.50 1.01 19.99
N LYS A 286 -1.08 0.14 19.16
CA LYS A 286 -0.53 -1.21 18.91
C LYS A 286 0.80 -1.15 18.16
N ALA A 287 0.89 -0.34 17.11
CA ALA A 287 2.12 -0.13 16.37
C ALA A 287 3.23 0.46 17.26
N ASP A 288 2.89 1.36 18.19
CA ASP A 288 3.83 1.89 19.18
C ASP A 288 4.34 0.80 20.13
N GLN A 289 3.47 -0.11 20.60
CA GLN A 289 3.89 -1.24 21.42
C GLN A 289 4.87 -2.17 20.68
N ALA A 290 4.62 -2.41 19.40
CA ALA A 290 5.55 -3.15 18.54
C ALA A 290 6.87 -2.39 18.37
N LEU A 291 6.82 -1.08 18.15
CA LEU A 291 8.01 -0.22 18.05
C LEU A 291 8.83 -0.20 19.34
N GLN A 292 8.18 -0.19 20.53
CA GLN A 292 8.88 -0.31 21.81
C GLN A 292 9.74 -1.58 21.87
N ALA A 293 9.23 -2.71 21.38
CA ALA A 293 10.00 -3.96 21.35
C ALA A 293 11.24 -3.84 20.45
N VAL A 294 11.13 -3.13 19.32
CA VAL A 294 12.26 -2.88 18.41
C VAL A 294 13.30 -1.96 19.08
N LEU A 295 12.87 -0.86 19.71
CA LEU A 295 13.78 0.06 20.42
C LEU A 295 14.47 -0.63 21.61
N ASN A 296 13.74 -1.43 22.39
CA ASN A 296 14.28 -2.16 23.54
C ASN A 296 15.35 -3.20 23.15
N ALA A 297 15.32 -3.71 21.93
CA ALA A 297 16.33 -4.66 21.44
C ALA A 297 17.76 -4.06 21.35
N PHE A 298 17.89 -2.74 21.38
CA PHE A 298 19.18 -2.02 21.49
C PHE A 298 19.71 -1.92 22.93
N GLY A 299 18.94 -2.38 23.93
CA GLY A 299 19.26 -2.22 25.36
C GLY A 299 18.61 -1.01 26.00
N SER A 300 18.62 0.17 25.34
CA SER A 300 17.87 1.35 25.72
C SER A 300 17.45 2.17 24.50
N TRP A 301 16.45 3.03 24.66
CA TRP A 301 15.99 3.90 23.57
C TRP A 301 17.03 4.94 23.17
N GLU A 302 17.85 5.40 24.13
CA GLU A 302 18.99 6.26 23.85
C GLU A 302 20.01 5.54 22.95
N GLN A 303 20.34 4.28 23.27
CA GLN A 303 21.20 3.46 22.42
C GLN A 303 20.59 3.25 21.02
N ALA A 304 19.28 3.03 20.92
CA ALA A 304 18.58 2.85 19.65
C ALA A 304 18.76 4.07 18.73
N VAL A 305 18.56 5.30 19.21
CA VAL A 305 18.72 6.51 18.39
C VAL A 305 20.17 6.87 18.12
N ASN A 306 21.10 6.42 18.99
CA ASN A 306 22.54 6.61 18.78
C ASN A 306 23.13 5.59 17.79
N GLN A 307 22.65 4.35 17.77
CA GLN A 307 23.20 3.26 16.97
C GLN A 307 22.52 3.07 15.62
N ALA A 308 21.28 3.54 15.42
CA ALA A 308 20.56 3.44 14.16
C ALA A 308 19.94 4.76 13.72
N ARG A 309 19.75 4.94 12.41
CA ARG A 309 18.87 5.97 11.84
C ARG A 309 17.47 5.41 11.77
N TRP A 310 16.49 6.23 12.11
CA TRP A 310 15.08 5.83 12.10
C TRP A 310 14.32 6.69 11.11
N VAL A 311 13.55 6.02 10.30
CA VAL A 311 12.55 6.62 9.40
C VAL A 311 11.21 5.96 9.75
N VAL A 312 10.26 6.73 10.28
CA VAL A 312 8.91 6.23 10.57
C VAL A 312 7.92 7.03 9.76
N MET A 313 7.05 6.35 9.01
CA MET A 313 6.10 7.03 8.13
C MET A 313 4.82 6.22 7.90
N GLY A 314 3.79 6.92 7.41
CA GLY A 314 2.61 6.31 6.81
C GLY A 314 2.78 6.07 5.31
N ASP A 315 1.90 5.27 4.75
CA ASP A 315 1.79 5.08 3.31
C ASP A 315 0.59 5.83 2.73
N SER A 316 -0.60 5.77 3.37
CA SER A 316 -1.83 6.47 2.97
C SER A 316 -2.50 7.17 4.15
N GLY A 317 -3.29 8.20 3.86
CA GLY A 317 -4.36 8.64 4.73
C GLY A 317 -5.66 7.91 4.41
N GLN A 318 -6.71 8.16 5.18
CA GLN A 318 -8.06 7.64 4.95
C GLN A 318 -9.12 8.72 5.18
N SER A 319 -10.18 8.70 4.37
CA SER A 319 -11.35 9.57 4.52
C SER A 319 -12.49 8.83 5.21
N ALA A 320 -13.19 9.50 6.11
CA ALA A 320 -14.41 8.97 6.73
C ALA A 320 -15.44 8.59 5.64
N VAL A 321 -16.16 7.49 5.87
CA VAL A 321 -17.27 7.02 5.04
C VAL A 321 -18.58 7.20 5.80
N LEU A 322 -19.60 7.73 5.13
CA LEU A 322 -20.92 7.93 5.74
C LEU A 322 -21.52 6.60 6.23
N PRO A 323 -22.28 6.58 7.31
CA PRO A 323 -22.79 5.33 7.90
C PRO A 323 -23.96 4.71 7.11
N ASP A 324 -24.75 5.51 6.40
CA ASP A 324 -25.86 5.00 5.61
C ASP A 324 -25.40 4.52 4.25
N ARG A 325 -25.65 3.23 3.94
CA ARG A 325 -25.18 2.59 2.71
C ARG A 325 -25.71 3.27 1.43
N ARG A 326 -26.98 3.71 1.42
CA ARG A 326 -27.57 4.28 0.19
C ARG A 326 -26.93 5.60 -0.16
N THR A 327 -26.62 6.39 0.87
CA THR A 327 -25.94 7.67 0.72
C THR A 327 -24.45 7.49 0.41
N ALA A 328 -23.77 6.58 1.16
CA ALA A 328 -22.33 6.43 1.10
C ALA A 328 -21.81 5.74 -0.17
N THR A 329 -22.56 4.79 -0.73
CA THR A 329 -22.03 3.97 -1.83
C THR A 329 -22.56 4.37 -3.20
N ILE A 330 -21.69 4.30 -4.20
CA ILE A 330 -22.04 4.42 -5.62
C ILE A 330 -21.86 3.05 -6.27
N ASP A 331 -22.96 2.45 -6.67
CA ASP A 331 -22.95 1.15 -7.38
C ASP A 331 -22.66 1.39 -8.88
N LEU A 332 -21.42 1.09 -9.26
CA LEU A 332 -20.95 1.25 -10.64
C LEU A 332 -21.66 0.33 -11.63
N ARG A 333 -22.13 -0.84 -11.19
CA ARG A 333 -22.87 -1.74 -12.08
C ARG A 333 -24.25 -1.18 -12.42
N SER A 334 -24.93 -0.61 -11.44
CA SER A 334 -26.22 0.06 -11.64
C SER A 334 -26.07 1.29 -12.52
N LEU A 335 -25.06 2.12 -12.25
CA LEU A 335 -24.80 3.34 -13.02
C LEU A 335 -24.44 3.04 -14.48
N LEU A 336 -23.69 1.98 -14.73
CA LEU A 336 -23.25 1.55 -16.04
C LEU A 336 -24.13 0.44 -16.64
N SER A 337 -25.37 0.27 -16.16
CA SER A 337 -26.28 -0.82 -16.53
C SER A 337 -26.56 -1.02 -18.02
N PRO A 338 -26.52 0.00 -18.90
CA PRO A 338 -26.66 -0.22 -20.35
C PRO A 338 -25.51 -1.03 -20.96
N TYR A 339 -24.36 -1.10 -20.27
CA TYR A 339 -23.23 -1.88 -20.76
C TYR A 339 -23.21 -3.27 -20.14
N ARG A 340 -22.76 -4.26 -20.93
CA ARG A 340 -22.47 -5.60 -20.40
C ARG A 340 -21.14 -5.57 -19.66
N ILE A 341 -21.22 -5.67 -18.33
CA ILE A 341 -20.07 -5.63 -17.43
C ILE A 341 -19.68 -7.06 -17.08
N ALA A 342 -18.40 -7.40 -17.22
CA ALA A 342 -17.85 -8.69 -16.83
C ALA A 342 -18.20 -9.01 -15.36
N LYS A 343 -18.51 -10.26 -15.06
CA LYS A 343 -18.88 -10.70 -13.70
C LYS A 343 -17.64 -11.03 -12.89
N ILE A 344 -17.63 -10.63 -11.62
CA ILE A 344 -16.56 -10.97 -10.69
C ILE A 344 -16.42 -12.50 -10.58
N GLY A 345 -15.16 -12.97 -10.59
CA GLY A 345 -14.85 -14.40 -10.42
C GLY A 345 -15.23 -15.29 -11.60
N GLN A 346 -15.63 -14.72 -12.72
CA GLN A 346 -15.90 -15.47 -13.96
C GLN A 346 -14.92 -15.07 -15.07
N PRO A 347 -14.60 -15.99 -15.99
CA PRO A 347 -13.83 -15.65 -17.18
C PRO A 347 -14.52 -14.54 -17.97
N ILE A 348 -13.76 -13.59 -18.45
CA ILE A 348 -14.25 -12.50 -19.29
C ILE A 348 -14.72 -13.07 -20.62
N GLN A 349 -15.96 -12.75 -21.00
CA GLN A 349 -16.59 -13.26 -22.19
C GLN A 349 -16.46 -12.27 -23.35
N ARG A 350 -16.47 -12.77 -24.60
CA ARG A 350 -16.39 -11.92 -25.81
C ARG A 350 -17.49 -10.85 -25.88
N LYS A 351 -18.66 -11.11 -25.26
CA LYS A 351 -19.78 -10.16 -25.21
C LYS A 351 -19.64 -9.08 -24.15
N ASP A 352 -18.70 -9.20 -23.22
CA ASP A 352 -18.50 -8.21 -22.16
C ASP A 352 -17.90 -6.94 -22.77
N GLN A 353 -18.48 -5.80 -22.44
CA GLN A 353 -18.09 -4.50 -22.96
C GLN A 353 -17.20 -3.73 -21.98
N LEU A 354 -17.41 -3.96 -20.67
CA LEU A 354 -16.66 -3.31 -19.61
C LEU A 354 -16.13 -4.31 -18.59
N VAL A 355 -14.97 -3.95 -18.01
CA VAL A 355 -14.48 -4.49 -16.73
C VAL A 355 -14.39 -3.34 -15.74
N VAL A 356 -14.90 -3.53 -14.53
CA VAL A 356 -14.85 -2.55 -13.45
C VAL A 356 -13.98 -3.11 -12.33
N ALA A 357 -12.90 -2.40 -12.01
CA ALA A 357 -11.97 -2.72 -10.93
C ALA A 357 -12.06 -1.64 -9.85
N THR A 358 -12.77 -1.92 -8.76
CA THR A 358 -12.91 -1.00 -7.63
C THR A 358 -11.71 -1.12 -6.70
N ASN A 359 -11.21 0.04 -6.27
CA ASN A 359 -10.20 0.22 -5.25
C ASN A 359 -10.75 1.25 -4.24
N GLU A 360 -11.81 0.86 -3.53
CA GLU A 360 -12.54 1.63 -2.51
C GLU A 360 -13.06 2.98 -3.00
N ARG A 361 -12.29 4.07 -2.86
CA ARG A 361 -12.69 5.42 -3.25
C ARG A 361 -12.28 5.79 -4.68
N MET A 362 -11.67 4.85 -5.42
CA MET A 362 -11.42 4.99 -6.84
C MET A 362 -11.79 3.70 -7.60
N ALA A 363 -11.96 3.80 -8.90
CA ALA A 363 -12.10 2.63 -9.77
C ALA A 363 -11.50 2.88 -11.15
N TYR A 364 -11.01 1.79 -11.74
CA TYR A 364 -10.75 1.68 -13.17
C TYR A 364 -11.96 1.10 -13.88
N ILE A 365 -12.37 1.69 -14.98
CA ILE A 365 -13.45 1.21 -15.86
C ILE A 365 -12.86 0.95 -17.23
N TYR A 366 -12.52 -0.29 -17.51
CA TYR A 366 -11.88 -0.71 -18.75
C TYR A 366 -12.93 -0.96 -19.85
N ALA A 367 -12.75 -0.35 -21.02
CA ALA A 367 -13.54 -0.59 -22.21
C ALA A 367 -12.91 -1.72 -23.03
N LEU A 368 -13.55 -2.89 -23.02
CA LEU A 368 -13.12 -4.07 -23.78
C LEU A 368 -13.54 -3.98 -25.25
N ASP A 369 -14.71 -3.40 -25.51
CA ASP A 369 -15.25 -3.20 -26.84
C ASP A 369 -14.61 -1.98 -27.50
N ALA A 370 -13.91 -2.18 -28.62
CA ALA A 370 -13.25 -1.10 -29.36
C ALA A 370 -14.21 -0.03 -29.88
N HIS A 371 -15.47 -0.40 -30.14
CA HIS A 371 -16.51 0.50 -30.63
C HIS A 371 -17.22 1.30 -29.53
N LEU A 372 -16.97 0.98 -28.25
CA LEU A 372 -17.56 1.71 -27.14
C LEU A 372 -16.99 3.14 -27.07
N SER A 373 -17.89 4.14 -27.06
CA SER A 373 -17.52 5.54 -26.89
C SER A 373 -17.16 5.83 -25.42
N LEU A 374 -15.89 6.14 -25.15
CA LEU A 374 -15.48 6.59 -23.82
C LEU A 374 -16.16 7.93 -23.45
N THR A 375 -16.38 8.80 -24.43
CA THR A 375 -17.06 10.07 -24.21
C THR A 375 -18.49 9.88 -23.72
N ASP A 376 -19.24 8.92 -24.28
CA ASP A 376 -20.61 8.65 -23.83
C ASP A 376 -20.63 7.98 -22.45
N MET A 377 -19.65 7.15 -22.17
CA MET A 377 -19.46 6.57 -20.83
C MET A 377 -19.15 7.70 -19.81
N VAL A 378 -18.27 8.64 -20.12
CA VAL A 378 -17.96 9.79 -19.26
C VAL A 378 -19.20 10.65 -19.02
N LYS A 379 -19.99 10.98 -20.07
CA LYS A 379 -21.26 11.72 -19.91
C LYS A 379 -22.25 11.02 -18.98
N ARG A 380 -22.22 9.68 -18.95
CA ARG A 380 -23.06 8.92 -18.04
C ARG A 380 -22.54 9.00 -16.60
N LEU A 381 -21.22 8.88 -16.39
CA LEU A 381 -20.59 9.06 -15.09
C LEU A 381 -20.82 10.47 -14.54
N GLN A 382 -20.75 11.50 -15.37
CA GLN A 382 -21.01 12.89 -14.97
C GLN A 382 -22.42 13.13 -14.38
N LYS A 383 -23.40 12.22 -14.59
CA LYS A 383 -24.72 12.34 -13.97
C LYS A 383 -24.71 12.14 -12.46
N GLU A 384 -23.68 11.49 -11.93
CA GLU A 384 -23.51 11.21 -10.50
C GLU A 384 -22.65 12.33 -9.87
N GLU A 385 -23.26 13.14 -9.02
CA GLU A 385 -22.62 14.32 -8.41
C GLU A 385 -21.54 14.00 -7.37
N ARG A 386 -21.54 12.77 -6.82
CA ARG A 386 -20.57 12.34 -5.82
C ARG A 386 -19.21 11.98 -6.43
N PHE A 387 -19.10 11.87 -7.76
CA PHE A 387 -17.78 11.77 -8.39
C PHE A 387 -16.99 13.05 -8.24
N ASP A 388 -15.76 12.89 -7.76
CA ASP A 388 -14.81 13.96 -7.55
C ASP A 388 -14.00 14.21 -8.83
N ILE A 389 -13.39 13.17 -9.36
CA ILE A 389 -12.61 13.18 -10.59
C ILE A 389 -13.10 12.06 -11.51
N ILE A 390 -13.27 12.39 -12.78
CA ILE A 390 -13.48 11.46 -13.88
C ILE A 390 -12.39 11.75 -14.91
N ALA A 391 -11.49 10.80 -15.16
CA ALA A 391 -10.38 11.00 -16.08
C ALA A 391 -10.35 9.94 -17.18
N VAL A 392 -10.03 10.37 -18.39
CA VAL A 392 -9.80 9.51 -19.56
C VAL A 392 -8.55 9.96 -20.33
N LYS A 393 -8.01 9.11 -21.15
CA LYS A 393 -6.84 9.41 -21.99
C LYS A 393 -7.27 9.66 -23.44
N GLU A 394 -6.80 10.75 -24.04
CA GLU A 394 -6.91 11.05 -25.47
C GLU A 394 -5.51 11.32 -26.05
N GLY A 395 -5.00 10.38 -26.82
CA GLY A 395 -3.62 10.44 -27.28
C GLY A 395 -2.62 10.51 -26.12
N GLN A 396 -1.88 11.61 -26.01
CA GLN A 396 -0.94 11.86 -24.92
C GLN A 396 -1.54 12.71 -23.78
N LYS A 397 -2.79 13.18 -23.93
CA LYS A 397 -3.44 14.05 -22.95
C LYS A 397 -4.27 13.23 -21.98
N THR A 398 -4.26 13.64 -20.73
CA THR A 398 -5.27 13.25 -19.73
C THR A 398 -6.37 14.32 -19.76
N ILE A 399 -7.60 13.89 -19.95
CA ILE A 399 -8.81 14.74 -19.90
C ILE A 399 -9.50 14.46 -18.58
N VAL A 400 -9.79 15.53 -17.84
CA VAL A 400 -10.41 15.48 -16.51
C VAL A 400 -11.72 16.24 -16.54
N THR A 401 -12.73 15.67 -15.88
CA THR A 401 -14.00 16.30 -15.53
C THR A 401 -14.47 15.80 -14.17
N ALA A 402 -15.65 16.21 -13.71
CA ALA A 402 -16.22 15.80 -12.42
C ALA A 402 -17.71 15.49 -12.52
N GLY A 403 -18.31 14.98 -11.46
CA GLY A 403 -19.75 14.78 -11.34
C GLY A 403 -20.51 16.10 -11.46
N LYS A 404 -21.59 16.14 -12.26
CA LYS A 404 -22.41 17.33 -12.57
C LYS A 404 -21.63 18.52 -13.13
N SER A 405 -20.41 18.31 -13.63
CA SER A 405 -19.61 19.37 -14.25
C SER A 405 -19.75 19.36 -15.77
N ASN A 406 -19.84 20.56 -16.37
CA ASN A 406 -19.73 20.75 -17.82
C ASN A 406 -18.30 21.19 -18.20
N SER A 407 -17.44 21.46 -17.22
CA SER A 407 -16.06 21.87 -17.44
C SER A 407 -15.15 20.67 -17.71
N THR A 408 -14.08 20.92 -18.45
CA THR A 408 -13.00 19.97 -18.69
C THR A 408 -11.65 20.63 -18.46
N LEU A 409 -10.71 19.84 -17.99
CA LEU A 409 -9.29 20.16 -17.93
C LEU A 409 -8.55 19.13 -18.78
N SER A 410 -7.66 19.56 -19.66
CA SER A 410 -6.75 18.66 -20.38
C SER A 410 -5.31 19.02 -20.07
N TYR A 411 -4.48 18.00 -19.84
CA TYR A 411 -3.07 18.23 -19.57
C TYR A 411 -2.20 17.08 -20.08
N ARG A 412 -0.91 17.38 -20.26
CA ARG A 412 0.15 16.39 -20.56
C ARG A 412 1.49 16.84 -19.99
N PRO A 413 2.43 15.92 -19.74
CA PRO A 413 3.81 16.26 -19.43
C PRO A 413 4.48 17.08 -20.54
N GLY A 414 5.44 17.91 -20.14
CA GLY A 414 6.17 18.82 -21.00
C GLY A 414 5.38 20.10 -21.32
N GLY A 415 6.07 21.21 -21.40
CA GLY A 415 5.49 22.52 -21.64
C GLY A 415 6.19 23.61 -20.85
N ALA A 416 5.53 24.78 -20.78
CA ALA A 416 6.12 25.99 -20.18
C ALA A 416 5.73 26.21 -18.72
N ILE A 417 4.71 25.49 -18.20
CA ILE A 417 4.20 25.69 -16.85
C ILE A 417 4.89 24.69 -15.94
N LYS A 418 5.53 25.17 -14.86
CA LYS A 418 6.31 24.38 -13.92
C LYS A 418 5.55 24.23 -12.61
N ASP A 419 5.67 23.10 -11.92
CA ASP A 419 5.07 22.89 -10.60
C ASP A 419 6.11 22.94 -9.47
N ASP A 420 5.64 22.79 -8.22
CA ASP A 420 6.46 22.80 -7.00
C ASP A 420 7.53 21.69 -6.96
N TYR A 421 7.46 20.73 -7.87
CA TYR A 421 8.36 19.57 -7.97
C TYR A 421 9.28 19.61 -9.20
N ASP A 422 9.41 20.80 -9.82
CA ASP A 422 10.22 21.00 -11.04
C ASP A 422 9.71 20.26 -12.28
N GLN A 423 8.50 19.70 -12.24
CA GLN A 423 7.87 19.05 -13.37
C GLN A 423 7.22 20.10 -14.31
N THR A 424 7.25 19.84 -15.61
CA THR A 424 6.68 20.80 -16.58
C THR A 424 5.43 20.24 -17.26
N TRP A 425 4.47 21.12 -17.50
CA TRP A 425 3.14 20.74 -17.96
C TRP A 425 2.63 21.65 -19.08
N THR A 426 1.82 21.08 -19.96
CA THR A 426 0.92 21.79 -20.87
C THR A 426 -0.50 21.58 -20.36
N ILE A 427 -1.22 22.65 -20.05
CA ILE A 427 -2.55 22.62 -19.42
C ILE A 427 -3.51 23.51 -20.21
N TYR A 428 -4.76 23.04 -20.41
CA TYR A 428 -5.86 23.78 -21.02
C TYR A 428 -7.17 23.46 -20.30
N GLY A 429 -8.02 24.46 -20.12
CA GLY A 429 -9.36 24.30 -19.56
C GLY A 429 -9.48 24.78 -18.11
N ASP A 430 -10.37 24.14 -17.33
CA ASP A 430 -10.74 24.58 -16.00
C ASP A 430 -9.82 23.98 -14.91
N ASN A 431 -8.90 24.79 -14.42
CA ASN A 431 -7.94 24.42 -13.40
C ASN A 431 -8.58 24.03 -12.05
N LYS A 432 -9.82 24.48 -11.79
CA LYS A 432 -10.55 24.17 -10.55
C LYS A 432 -10.87 22.68 -10.39
N LEU A 433 -10.92 21.93 -11.51
CA LEU A 433 -11.19 20.48 -11.48
C LEU A 433 -10.10 19.68 -10.73
N LEU A 434 -8.88 20.17 -10.70
CA LEU A 434 -7.78 19.61 -9.91
C LEU A 434 -7.24 20.61 -8.87
N ASP A 435 -8.03 21.64 -8.54
CA ASP A 435 -7.70 22.68 -7.55
C ASP A 435 -6.28 23.26 -7.76
N LEU A 436 -5.97 23.58 -9.05
CA LEU A 436 -4.69 24.16 -9.45
C LEU A 436 -4.76 25.68 -9.43
N THR A 437 -3.80 26.31 -8.78
CA THR A 437 -3.52 27.74 -8.92
C THR A 437 -2.32 27.93 -9.84
N ILE A 438 -2.48 28.70 -10.92
CA ILE A 438 -1.40 28.98 -11.87
C ILE A 438 -1.09 30.47 -11.83
N HIS A 439 0.13 30.82 -11.42
CA HIS A 439 0.62 32.19 -11.38
C HIS A 439 2.05 32.25 -11.93
N ASN A 440 2.33 33.17 -12.87
CA ASN A 440 3.66 33.35 -13.47
C ASN A 440 4.28 32.03 -14.00
N ASN A 441 3.51 31.23 -14.73
CA ASN A 441 3.90 29.91 -15.22
C ASN A 441 4.33 28.92 -14.13
N HIS A 442 3.87 29.12 -12.90
CA HIS A 442 4.07 28.20 -11.79
C HIS A 442 2.73 27.65 -11.27
N ILE A 443 2.68 26.34 -11.00
CA ILE A 443 1.51 25.63 -10.49
C ILE A 443 1.71 25.39 -8.99
N THR A 444 0.71 25.77 -8.21
CA THR A 444 0.54 25.34 -6.81
C THR A 444 -0.67 24.44 -6.72
N TYR A 445 -0.52 23.31 -6.03
CA TYR A 445 -1.57 22.33 -5.81
C TYR A 445 -2.38 22.68 -4.55
N GLY A 446 -3.71 22.54 -4.62
CA GLY A 446 -4.59 22.61 -3.46
C GLY A 446 -4.93 21.22 -2.92
N LYS A 447 -6.22 20.84 -2.88
CA LYS A 447 -6.76 19.60 -2.31
C LYS A 447 -6.21 18.30 -2.93
N TYR A 448 -5.56 18.39 -4.08
CA TYR A 448 -5.03 17.25 -4.81
C TYR A 448 -3.52 17.42 -4.99
N PRO A 449 -2.71 17.15 -3.95
CA PRO A 449 -1.26 17.37 -4.00
C PRO A 449 -0.61 16.52 -5.10
N ASP A 450 0.28 17.15 -5.90
CA ASP A 450 0.96 16.52 -7.06
C ASP A 450 0.00 15.81 -8.04
N ALA A 451 -1.21 16.37 -8.21
CA ALA A 451 -2.30 15.72 -8.94
C ALA A 451 -1.93 15.34 -10.37
N LEU A 452 -1.18 16.21 -11.07
CA LEU A 452 -0.85 16.02 -12.49
C LEU A 452 0.01 14.77 -12.70
N ALA A 453 1.10 14.64 -11.95
CA ALA A 453 2.01 13.51 -12.07
C ALA A 453 1.37 12.20 -11.58
N ARG A 454 0.68 12.25 -10.45
CA ARG A 454 0.04 11.09 -9.84
C ARG A 454 -1.08 10.52 -10.72
N LEU A 455 -1.97 11.38 -11.23
CA LEU A 455 -3.05 10.96 -12.12
C LEU A 455 -2.51 10.53 -13.49
N HIS A 456 -1.48 11.22 -14.03
CA HIS A 456 -0.79 10.79 -15.24
C HIS A 456 -0.17 9.39 -15.06
N GLY A 457 0.45 9.14 -13.91
CA GLY A 457 0.99 7.82 -13.56
C GLY A 457 -0.07 6.72 -13.63
N ALA A 458 -1.22 6.93 -13.00
CA ALA A 458 -2.33 5.97 -13.01
C ALA A 458 -2.97 5.82 -14.41
N MET A 459 -3.17 6.93 -15.15
CA MET A 459 -3.75 6.93 -16.51
C MET A 459 -2.84 6.26 -17.55
N ASN A 460 -1.58 6.01 -17.25
CA ASN A 460 -0.60 5.34 -18.11
C ASN A 460 -0.03 4.05 -17.49
N SER A 461 -0.67 3.55 -16.44
CA SER A 461 -0.20 2.37 -15.70
C SER A 461 -0.40 1.07 -16.44
N GLN A 462 -1.44 0.98 -17.27
CA GLN A 462 -1.84 -0.21 -18.02
C GLN A 462 -2.09 0.10 -19.49
N GLU A 463 -2.09 -0.96 -20.29
CA GLU A 463 -2.52 -0.89 -21.67
C GLU A 463 -4.04 -0.94 -21.79
N GLY A 464 -4.57 -0.50 -22.93
CA GLY A 464 -5.99 -0.50 -23.21
C GLY A 464 -6.65 0.86 -22.98
N ARG A 465 -7.96 0.86 -23.13
CA ARG A 465 -8.82 2.04 -23.00
C ARG A 465 -9.59 1.97 -21.70
N TYR A 466 -9.43 2.95 -20.84
CA TYR A 466 -10.14 2.98 -19.54
C TYR A 466 -10.39 4.40 -19.05
N ALA A 467 -11.35 4.53 -18.17
CA ALA A 467 -11.55 5.70 -17.34
C ALA A 467 -11.09 5.42 -15.90
N ILE A 468 -10.62 6.45 -15.23
CA ILE A 468 -10.44 6.49 -13.77
C ILE A 468 -11.56 7.35 -13.20
N VAL A 469 -12.17 6.88 -12.12
CA VAL A 469 -13.12 7.67 -11.34
C VAL A 469 -12.69 7.68 -9.87
N THR A 470 -12.83 8.82 -9.21
CA THR A 470 -12.70 8.94 -7.75
C THR A 470 -13.97 9.56 -7.17
N VAL A 471 -14.18 9.38 -5.88
CA VAL A 471 -15.32 9.96 -5.16
C VAL A 471 -14.89 10.96 -4.12
N LYS A 472 -15.75 11.94 -3.85
CA LYS A 472 -15.58 12.93 -2.79
C LYS A 472 -15.45 12.26 -1.42
N PRO A 473 -14.81 12.88 -0.41
CA PRO A 473 -14.85 12.40 0.98
C PRO A 473 -16.27 12.11 1.44
N GLY A 474 -16.46 11.02 2.19
CA GLY A 474 -17.78 10.53 2.62
C GLY A 474 -18.31 9.37 1.79
N TYR A 475 -17.77 9.13 0.60
CA TYR A 475 -18.30 8.14 -0.34
C TYR A 475 -17.28 7.06 -0.72
N GLU A 476 -17.79 5.91 -1.14
CA GLU A 476 -17.00 4.80 -1.69
C GLU A 476 -17.69 4.15 -2.90
N LEU A 477 -16.90 3.48 -3.72
CA LEU A 477 -17.34 2.81 -4.93
C LEU A 477 -17.56 1.33 -4.69
N VAL A 478 -18.66 0.81 -5.18
CA VAL A 478 -18.97 -0.61 -5.04
C VAL A 478 -19.35 -1.25 -6.39
N THR A 479 -19.09 -2.54 -6.45
CA THR A 479 -19.66 -3.47 -7.42
C THR A 479 -20.45 -4.55 -6.68
N GLU A 480 -20.79 -5.68 -7.31
CA GLU A 480 -21.71 -6.68 -6.74
C GLU A 480 -21.25 -7.31 -5.40
N SER A 481 -20.00 -7.21 -5.04
CA SER A 481 -19.45 -7.86 -3.83
C SER A 481 -18.35 -7.05 -3.12
N SER A 482 -18.11 -5.80 -3.54
CA SER A 482 -17.07 -4.96 -2.95
C SER A 482 -17.24 -4.83 -1.43
N PRO A 483 -16.14 -4.82 -0.67
CA PRO A 483 -16.19 -4.45 0.73
C PRO A 483 -16.74 -3.04 0.89
N THR A 484 -17.26 -2.73 2.05
CA THR A 484 -17.75 -1.38 2.40
C THR A 484 -17.33 -1.04 3.84
N HIS A 485 -17.00 0.23 4.06
CA HIS A 485 -16.46 0.73 5.32
C HIS A 485 -17.41 1.74 5.97
N LEU A 486 -18.70 1.42 5.95
CA LEU A 486 -19.77 2.32 6.45
C LEU A 486 -19.56 2.72 7.91
N GLY A 487 -19.51 4.02 8.17
CA GLY A 487 -19.23 4.58 9.50
C GLY A 487 -17.77 4.50 9.95
N GLY A 488 -16.92 3.88 9.15
CA GLY A 488 -15.47 3.85 9.30
C GLY A 488 -14.78 4.77 8.31
N SER A 489 -13.75 4.26 7.60
CA SER A 489 -13.04 5.04 6.59
C SER A 489 -12.52 4.17 5.44
N ALA A 490 -12.20 4.82 4.34
CA ALA A 490 -11.65 4.23 3.13
C ALA A 490 -10.65 5.19 2.47
N HIS A 491 -9.84 4.67 1.56
CA HIS A 491 -8.84 5.43 0.81
C HIS A 491 -8.88 5.10 -0.69
N GLY A 492 -7.90 5.53 -1.47
CA GLY A 492 -7.82 5.23 -2.90
C GLY A 492 -7.86 6.46 -3.79
N SER A 493 -8.30 7.63 -3.29
CA SER A 493 -8.48 8.83 -4.11
C SER A 493 -7.22 9.71 -4.19
N LEU A 494 -7.29 10.77 -5.03
CA LEU A 494 -6.27 11.81 -5.12
C LEU A 494 -6.36 12.86 -4.02
N HIS A 495 -7.48 12.90 -3.30
CA HIS A 495 -7.76 13.94 -2.31
C HIS A 495 -6.71 13.94 -1.18
N GLU A 496 -6.37 15.10 -0.64
CA GLU A 496 -5.36 15.29 0.41
C GLU A 496 -5.59 14.39 1.63
N THR A 497 -6.84 14.12 1.99
CA THR A 497 -7.19 13.25 3.13
C THR A 497 -6.73 11.81 2.97
N ASP A 498 -6.61 11.32 1.72
CA ASP A 498 -6.11 9.99 1.41
C ASP A 498 -4.59 10.02 1.11
N SER A 499 -4.05 11.22 0.81
CA SER A 499 -2.76 11.38 0.13
C SER A 499 -1.65 11.90 1.03
N LEU A 500 -1.97 12.57 2.14
CA LEU A 500 -0.97 13.19 3.00
C LEU A 500 -0.69 12.32 4.22
N VAL A 501 0.59 12.00 4.42
CA VAL A 501 1.07 11.13 5.50
C VAL A 501 2.23 11.76 6.24
N PRO A 502 2.44 11.46 7.54
CA PRO A 502 3.57 11.94 8.29
C PRO A 502 4.84 11.16 7.99
N LEU A 503 5.98 11.83 8.17
CA LEU A 503 7.32 11.27 8.13
C LEU A 503 8.13 11.78 9.32
N LEU A 504 8.72 10.89 10.10
CA LEU A 504 9.59 11.17 11.22
C LEU A 504 10.98 10.60 10.93
N VAL A 505 12.02 11.43 11.08
CA VAL A 505 13.41 11.08 10.76
C VAL A 505 14.30 11.36 11.96
N VAL A 506 15.01 10.34 12.46
CA VAL A 506 15.89 10.44 13.63
C VAL A 506 17.30 9.94 13.29
N GLY A 507 18.31 10.56 13.87
CA GLY A 507 19.71 10.10 13.82
C GLY A 507 20.46 10.44 12.54
N THR A 508 19.94 11.36 11.71
CA THR A 508 20.63 11.93 10.54
C THR A 508 20.30 13.41 10.36
N LYS A 509 21.22 14.13 9.70
CA LYS A 509 21.00 15.51 9.23
C LYS A 509 20.57 15.57 7.76
N THR A 510 20.68 14.45 7.04
CA THR A 510 20.33 14.34 5.63
C THR A 510 18.81 14.36 5.47
N ARG A 511 18.29 15.28 4.65
CA ARG A 511 16.87 15.53 4.43
C ARG A 511 16.41 14.97 3.09
N PRO A 512 15.14 14.54 2.94
CA PRO A 512 14.58 14.32 1.62
C PRO A 512 14.54 15.64 0.84
N GLN A 513 14.78 15.58 -0.46
CA GLN A 513 14.76 16.78 -1.32
C GLN A 513 13.34 17.32 -1.50
N THR A 514 12.39 16.42 -1.64
CA THR A 514 10.96 16.72 -1.74
C THR A 514 10.19 15.84 -0.77
N LEU A 515 9.01 16.27 -0.41
CA LEU A 515 8.12 15.53 0.49
C LEU A 515 7.09 14.73 -0.31
N ARG A 516 7.58 13.84 -1.19
CA ARG A 516 6.77 12.87 -1.95
C ARG A 516 7.35 11.47 -1.80
N ILE A 517 6.48 10.48 -1.66
CA ILE A 517 6.91 9.06 -1.52
C ILE A 517 7.74 8.59 -2.71
N VAL A 518 7.43 9.06 -3.92
CA VAL A 518 8.17 8.72 -5.15
C VAL A 518 9.65 9.12 -5.11
N ASP A 519 9.99 10.15 -4.36
CA ASP A 519 11.36 10.68 -4.27
C ASP A 519 12.16 10.11 -3.08
N LEU A 520 11.53 9.29 -2.24
CA LEU A 520 12.18 8.77 -1.02
C LEU A 520 13.19 7.66 -1.31
N LYS A 521 13.09 6.92 -2.41
CA LYS A 521 14.03 5.82 -2.72
C LYS A 521 15.48 6.31 -2.74
N ASP A 522 15.78 7.35 -3.50
CA ASP A 522 17.14 7.88 -3.63
C ASP A 522 17.67 8.46 -2.32
N TRP A 523 16.79 9.06 -1.53
CA TRP A 523 17.14 9.54 -0.20
C TRP A 523 17.48 8.37 0.76
N LEU A 524 16.66 7.31 0.79
CA LEU A 524 16.92 6.11 1.59
C LEU A 524 18.21 5.40 1.16
N LEU A 525 18.51 5.35 -0.15
CA LEU A 525 19.79 4.84 -0.65
C LEU A 525 20.97 5.68 -0.16
N ARG A 526 20.86 7.02 -0.15
CA ARG A 526 21.89 7.89 0.44
C ARG A 526 22.10 7.58 1.92
N LEU A 527 21.03 7.48 2.72
CA LEU A 527 21.11 7.12 4.14
C LEU A 527 21.81 5.78 4.36
N ALA A 528 21.50 4.77 3.54
CA ALA A 528 22.12 3.46 3.62
C ALA A 528 23.61 3.45 3.19
N ASN A 529 24.08 4.52 2.55
CA ASN A 529 25.47 4.69 2.11
C ASN A 529 26.34 5.51 3.08
N GLU A 530 25.73 6.34 3.93
CA GLU A 530 26.42 7.09 5.00
C GLU A 530 26.94 6.17 6.11
#